data_e9ef192049120fc5bb72bb95a2d32bb3
#
_entry.id   e9ef192049120fc5bb72bb95a2d32bb3
#
_cell.length_a   1.000
_cell.length_b   1.000
_cell.length_c   1.000
_cell.angle_alpha   90.00
_cell.angle_beta   90.00
_cell.angle_gamma   90.00
#
_symmetry.space_group_name_H-M   'P 1'
#
loop_
_entity.id
_entity.type
_entity.pdbx_description
1 polymer ?
#
loop_
_entity_poly.entity_id
_entity_poly.type
_entity_poly.pdbx_seq_one_letter_code
_entity_poly.pdbx_strand_id
1 'polypeptide(L)'
;MAAIIEVVDLIKHFPGVRAVDGLSFAIPAGSCFGLLGPNGAGKTTTIELLEGILTPDSGQILFHGAPRGPDYRSRIGIQFQHTALQDFLTVRDTLRLFASLYPNPLPRELLIELCALGEFIDRDSRKLSGG
;
A
#
# COMPACT_ATOMS: atom_id res chain seq x y z
N MET A 1 15.62 -16.89 2.84
CA MET A 1 15.47 -15.68 2.02
C MET A 1 15.41 -14.48 2.94
N ALA A 2 16.02 -13.39 2.56
CA ALA A 2 15.95 -12.16 3.36
C ALA A 2 14.52 -11.64 3.38
N ALA A 3 14.05 -11.20 4.54
CA ALA A 3 12.77 -10.56 4.68
C ALA A 3 12.80 -9.15 4.07
N ILE A 4 11.76 -8.79 3.31
CA ILE A 4 11.59 -7.43 2.82
C ILE A 4 10.92 -6.54 3.85
N ILE A 5 9.97 -7.10 4.61
CA ILE A 5 9.32 -6.47 5.75
C ILE A 5 9.42 -7.40 6.96
N GLU A 6 9.79 -6.84 8.09
CA GLU A 6 9.73 -7.53 9.38
C GLU A 6 8.92 -6.70 10.35
N VAL A 7 8.00 -7.33 11.03
CA VAL A 7 7.17 -6.74 12.09
C VAL A 7 7.59 -7.40 13.40
N VAL A 8 7.95 -6.60 14.39
CA VAL A 8 8.47 -7.06 15.67
C VAL A 8 7.67 -6.44 16.80
N ASP A 9 6.98 -7.29 17.56
CA ASP A 9 6.20 -6.95 18.75
C ASP A 9 5.30 -5.71 18.58
N LEU A 10 4.64 -5.64 17.42
CA LEU A 10 3.85 -4.50 17.03
C LEU A 10 2.61 -4.36 17.90
N ILE A 11 2.41 -3.17 18.47
CA ILE A 11 1.26 -2.83 19.30
C ILE A 11 0.59 -1.57 18.77
N LYS A 12 -0.74 -1.63 18.67
CA LYS A 12 -1.60 -0.47 18.43
C LYS A 12 -2.90 -0.61 19.18
N HIS A 13 -3.12 0.28 20.12
CA HIS A 13 -4.35 0.35 20.90
C HIS A 13 -5.10 1.65 20.57
N PHE A 14 -6.42 1.55 20.56
CA PHE A 14 -7.32 2.69 20.55
C PHE A 14 -8.14 2.68 21.84
N PRO A 15 -8.80 3.77 22.24
CA PRO A 15 -9.62 3.79 23.44
C PRO A 15 -10.59 2.61 23.48
N GLY A 16 -10.40 1.71 24.46
CA GLY A 16 -11.21 0.51 24.63
C GLY A 16 -10.93 -0.65 23.67
N VAL A 17 -9.98 -0.51 22.73
CA VAL A 17 -9.70 -1.55 21.71
C VAL A 17 -8.21 -1.82 21.59
N ARG A 18 -7.80 -3.06 21.81
CA ARG A 18 -6.46 -3.56 21.48
C ARG A 18 -6.46 -4.07 20.04
N ALA A 19 -6.28 -3.16 19.08
CA ALA A 19 -6.39 -3.49 17.67
C ALA A 19 -5.25 -4.41 17.18
N VAL A 20 -4.02 -4.17 17.66
CA VAL A 20 -2.84 -5.01 17.44
C VAL A 20 -2.13 -5.14 18.77
N ASP A 21 -1.81 -6.36 19.19
CA ASP A 21 -1.30 -6.62 20.53
C ASP A 21 -0.15 -7.64 20.49
N GLY A 22 1.07 -7.16 20.23
CA GLY A 22 2.29 -7.97 20.19
C GLY A 22 2.45 -8.80 18.91
N LEU A 23 2.06 -8.27 17.76
CA LEU A 23 2.14 -8.99 16.48
C LEU A 23 3.56 -9.00 15.94
N SER A 24 4.07 -10.20 15.61
CA SER A 24 5.38 -10.38 14.95
C SER A 24 5.26 -11.33 13.76
N PHE A 25 5.82 -10.95 12.62
CA PHE A 25 5.94 -11.77 11.43
C PHE A 25 6.98 -11.19 10.47
N ALA A 26 7.36 -11.98 9.46
CA ALA A 26 8.26 -11.54 8.41
C ALA A 26 7.69 -11.89 7.03
N ILE A 27 7.85 -10.98 6.07
CA ILE A 27 7.46 -11.17 4.68
C ILE A 27 8.74 -11.36 3.86
N PRO A 28 8.97 -12.55 3.28
CA PRO A 28 10.11 -12.77 2.41
C PRO A 28 10.04 -11.93 1.13
N ALA A 29 11.19 -11.50 0.62
CA ALA A 29 11.25 -10.84 -0.67
C ALA A 29 10.73 -11.77 -1.80
N GLY A 30 9.99 -11.21 -2.75
CA GLY A 30 9.43 -11.94 -3.90
C GLY A 30 8.29 -12.89 -3.56
N SER A 31 7.74 -12.82 -2.35
CA SER A 31 6.59 -13.65 -1.93
C SER A 31 5.26 -12.91 -2.02
N CYS A 32 4.17 -13.68 -2.09
CA CYS A 32 2.82 -13.20 -1.83
C CYS A 32 2.42 -13.61 -0.40
N PHE A 33 2.14 -12.62 0.45
CA PHE A 33 1.82 -12.85 1.86
C PHE A 33 0.36 -12.46 2.14
N GLY A 34 -0.41 -13.39 2.72
CA GLY A 34 -1.81 -13.17 3.08
C GLY A 34 -1.99 -12.90 4.56
N LEU A 35 -2.71 -11.84 4.90
CA LEU A 35 -3.14 -11.54 6.25
C LEU A 35 -4.63 -11.91 6.39
N LEU A 36 -4.91 -13.00 7.10
CA LEU A 36 -6.25 -13.57 7.23
C LEU A 36 -6.75 -13.45 8.67
N GLY A 37 -8.06 -13.37 8.84
CA GLY A 37 -8.70 -13.32 10.14
C GLY A 37 -10.14 -12.79 10.04
N PRO A 38 -10.94 -12.94 11.12
CA PRO A 38 -12.30 -12.41 11.16
C PRO A 38 -12.31 -10.88 11.17
N ASN A 39 -13.48 -10.29 10.92
CA ASN A 39 -13.68 -8.85 11.08
C ASN A 39 -13.40 -8.45 12.54
N GLY A 40 -12.68 -7.35 12.74
CA GLY A 40 -12.25 -6.89 14.07
C GLY A 40 -10.95 -7.54 14.58
N ALA A 41 -10.30 -8.43 13.83
CA ALA A 41 -9.02 -9.04 14.21
C ALA A 41 -7.79 -8.12 14.09
N GLY A 42 -7.96 -6.86 13.69
CA GLY A 42 -6.87 -5.90 13.54
C GLY A 42 -6.17 -5.92 12.17
N LYS A 43 -6.71 -6.62 11.17
CA LYS A 43 -6.12 -6.69 9.82
C LYS A 43 -5.93 -5.30 9.19
N THR A 44 -6.99 -4.51 9.15
CA THR A 44 -6.95 -3.16 8.58
C THR A 44 -5.95 -2.29 9.31
N THR A 45 -5.97 -2.30 10.65
CA THR A 45 -5.01 -1.56 11.48
C THR A 45 -3.58 -1.99 11.20
N THR A 46 -3.32 -3.30 11.06
CA THR A 46 -2.01 -3.83 10.71
C THR A 46 -1.55 -3.33 9.35
N ILE A 47 -2.42 -3.36 8.34
CA ILE A 47 -2.10 -2.83 7.00
C ILE A 47 -1.81 -1.33 7.05
N GLU A 48 -2.63 -0.53 7.72
CA GLU A 48 -2.41 0.92 7.88
C GLU A 48 -1.10 1.25 8.61
N LEU A 49 -0.68 0.41 9.57
CA LEU A 49 0.63 0.49 10.20
C LEU A 49 1.75 0.18 9.21
N LEU A 50 1.59 -0.87 8.38
CA LEU A 50 2.55 -1.22 7.32
C LEU A 50 2.66 -0.12 6.25
N GLU A 51 1.55 0.48 5.86
CA GLU A 51 1.47 1.59 4.91
C GLU A 51 2.09 2.89 5.46
N GLY A 52 2.26 2.98 6.78
CA GLY A 52 2.74 4.19 7.44
C GLY A 52 1.68 5.29 7.58
N ILE A 53 0.40 4.93 7.42
CA ILE A 53 -0.74 5.81 7.72
C ILE A 53 -0.89 5.99 9.22
N LEU A 54 -0.76 4.88 9.97
CA LEU A 54 -0.75 4.88 11.42
C LEU A 54 0.67 4.72 11.96
N THR A 55 0.90 5.27 13.16
CA THR A 55 2.13 5.07 13.94
C THR A 55 1.85 4.02 15.03
N PRO A 56 2.68 3.00 15.21
CA PRO A 56 2.52 2.05 16.30
C PRO A 56 2.75 2.71 17.66
N ASP A 57 2.11 2.18 18.69
CA ASP A 57 2.34 2.61 20.08
C ASP A 57 3.64 2.00 20.63
N SER A 58 3.96 0.79 20.21
CA SER A 58 5.25 0.14 20.44
C SER A 58 5.54 -0.95 19.41
N GLY A 59 6.73 -1.54 19.46
CA GLY A 59 7.23 -2.44 18.45
C GLY A 59 7.83 -1.67 17.26
N GLN A 60 8.21 -2.39 16.24
CA GLN A 60 8.85 -1.79 15.09
C GLN A 60 8.52 -2.52 13.80
N ILE A 61 8.61 -1.79 12.70
CA ILE A 61 8.50 -2.31 11.35
C ILE A 61 9.82 -2.02 10.64
N LEU A 62 10.50 -3.07 10.22
CA LEU A 62 11.74 -2.98 9.47
C LEU A 62 11.45 -3.19 7.98
N PHE A 63 12.15 -2.44 7.16
CA PHE A 63 12.14 -2.56 5.70
C PHE A 63 13.57 -2.80 5.23
N HIS A 64 13.80 -3.94 4.56
CA HIS A 64 15.15 -4.42 4.23
C HIS A 64 16.09 -4.47 5.45
N GLY A 65 15.60 -4.94 6.58
CA GLY A 65 16.38 -5.10 7.82
C GLY A 65 16.68 -3.80 8.58
N ALA A 66 16.16 -2.66 8.16
CA ALA A 66 16.35 -1.36 8.83
C ALA A 66 15.00 -0.71 9.18
N PRO A 67 14.93 0.11 10.23
CA PRO A 67 13.74 0.90 10.52
C PRO A 67 13.30 1.73 9.29
N ARG A 68 11.98 1.85 9.08
CA ARG A 68 11.44 2.61 7.94
C ARG A 68 11.93 4.05 7.95
N GLY A 69 12.62 4.42 6.89
CA GLY A 69 13.10 5.79 6.67
C GLY A 69 12.06 6.67 5.94
N PRO A 70 12.38 7.94 5.71
CA PRO A 70 11.50 8.89 5.03
C PRO A 70 11.18 8.50 3.58
N ASP A 71 12.05 7.73 2.95
CA ASP A 71 11.92 7.21 1.57
C ASP A 71 11.01 5.97 1.46
N TYR A 72 10.59 5.39 2.58
CA TYR A 72 9.76 4.17 2.58
C TYR A 72 8.52 4.31 1.71
N ARG A 73 7.79 5.43 1.85
CA ARG A 73 6.55 5.66 1.10
C ARG A 73 6.74 5.74 -0.42
N SER A 74 7.91 6.19 -0.88
CA SER A 74 8.22 6.22 -2.32
C SER A 74 8.60 4.85 -2.89
N ARG A 75 8.76 3.85 -2.04
CA ARG A 75 9.19 2.48 -2.39
C ARG A 75 8.08 1.45 -2.26
N ILE A 76 6.88 1.85 -1.85
CA ILE A 76 5.71 0.98 -1.72
C ILE A 76 4.59 1.46 -2.64
N GLY A 77 3.78 0.52 -3.11
CA GLY A 77 2.51 0.79 -3.78
C GLY A 77 1.36 0.31 -2.90
N ILE A 78 0.29 1.08 -2.83
CA ILE A 78 -0.89 0.79 -2.01
C ILE A 78 -2.12 0.75 -2.92
N GLN A 79 -2.93 -0.31 -2.78
CA GLN A 79 -4.26 -0.36 -3.36
C GLN A 79 -5.28 -0.35 -2.22
N PHE A 80 -6.05 0.73 -2.14
CA PHE A 80 -7.10 0.84 -1.14
C PHE A 80 -8.32 -0.01 -1.50
N GLN A 81 -9.05 -0.46 -0.49
CA GLN A 81 -10.30 -1.20 -0.67
C GLN A 81 -11.37 -0.36 -1.41
N HIS A 82 -11.40 0.93 -1.12
CA HIS A 82 -12.25 1.91 -1.78
C HIS A 82 -11.37 3.01 -2.35
N THR A 83 -11.18 2.99 -3.66
CA THR A 83 -10.41 4.02 -4.35
C THR A 83 -11.37 4.99 -5.01
N ALA A 84 -11.41 6.23 -4.54
CA ALA A 84 -12.04 7.33 -5.24
C ALA A 84 -10.97 8.04 -6.08
N LEU A 85 -11.03 7.88 -7.38
CA LEU A 85 -10.20 8.66 -8.29
C LEU A 85 -10.75 10.09 -8.39
N GLN A 86 -9.84 11.04 -8.66
CA GLN A 86 -10.18 12.45 -8.79
C GLN A 86 -11.22 12.65 -9.89
N ASP A 87 -12.20 13.50 -9.64
CA ASP A 87 -13.23 13.85 -10.60
C ASP A 87 -12.62 14.57 -11.81
N PHE A 88 -13.20 14.32 -12.98
CA PHE A 88 -12.84 14.98 -14.25
C PHE A 88 -11.44 14.70 -14.79
N LEU A 89 -10.72 13.73 -14.23
CA LEU A 89 -9.45 13.28 -14.80
C LEU A 89 -9.66 12.12 -15.76
N THR A 90 -9.00 12.19 -16.90
CA THR A 90 -8.86 11.04 -17.78
C THR A 90 -7.88 10.01 -17.19
N VAL A 91 -7.88 8.80 -17.73
CA VAL A 91 -6.85 7.79 -17.39
C VAL A 91 -5.45 8.36 -17.59
N ARG A 92 -5.23 9.08 -18.70
CA ARG A 92 -3.98 9.76 -19.02
C ARG A 92 -3.55 10.75 -17.93
N ASP A 93 -4.48 11.58 -17.47
CA ASP A 93 -4.21 12.59 -16.46
C ASP A 93 -3.95 11.96 -15.10
N THR A 94 -4.69 10.91 -14.76
CA THR A 94 -4.51 10.12 -13.55
C THR A 94 -3.11 9.49 -13.52
N LEU A 95 -2.68 8.85 -14.60
CA LEU A 95 -1.33 8.27 -14.72
C LEU A 95 -0.24 9.34 -14.56
N ARG A 96 -0.44 10.55 -15.15
CA ARG A 96 0.50 11.67 -14.99
C ARG A 96 0.58 12.15 -13.54
N LEU A 97 -0.57 12.32 -12.90
CA LEU A 97 -0.67 12.76 -11.52
C LEU A 97 0.07 11.80 -10.59
N PHE A 98 -0.25 10.51 -10.66
CA PHE A 98 0.39 9.51 -9.79
C PHE A 98 1.89 9.35 -10.09
N ALA A 99 2.30 9.39 -11.36
CA ALA A 99 3.73 9.36 -11.72
C ALA A 99 4.52 10.52 -11.09
N SER A 100 3.91 11.70 -10.95
CA SER A 100 4.57 12.86 -10.32
C SER A 100 4.83 12.70 -8.83
N LEU A 101 4.19 11.73 -8.17
CA LEU A 101 4.37 11.47 -6.73
C LEU A 101 5.61 10.59 -6.42
N TYR A 102 6.21 10.00 -7.45
CA TYR A 102 7.37 9.10 -7.29
C TYR A 102 8.61 9.69 -7.95
N PRO A 103 9.78 9.56 -7.31
CA PRO A 103 11.03 10.06 -7.88
C PRO A 103 11.46 9.32 -9.15
N ASN A 104 11.12 8.04 -9.28
CA ASN A 104 11.46 7.18 -10.43
C ASN A 104 10.24 6.38 -10.89
N PRO A 105 9.23 7.03 -11.50
CA PRO A 105 8.04 6.32 -11.95
C PRO A 105 8.35 5.42 -13.15
N LEU A 106 7.60 4.34 -13.29
CA LEU A 106 7.65 3.53 -14.52
C LEU A 106 7.21 4.37 -15.75
N PRO A 107 7.76 4.09 -16.94
CA PRO A 107 7.28 4.71 -18.18
C PRO A 107 5.77 4.50 -18.34
N ARG A 108 5.06 5.56 -18.70
CA ARG A 108 3.59 5.49 -18.88
C ARG A 108 3.17 4.47 -19.92
N GLU A 109 3.93 4.40 -20.99
CA GLU A 109 3.70 3.48 -22.12
C GLU A 109 3.70 2.03 -21.63
N LEU A 110 4.62 1.69 -20.73
CA LEU A 110 4.68 0.37 -20.12
C LEU A 110 3.44 0.09 -19.25
N LEU A 111 2.99 1.06 -18.45
CA LEU A 111 1.79 0.91 -17.63
C LEU A 111 0.53 0.76 -18.49
N ILE A 112 0.43 1.53 -19.59
CA ILE A 112 -0.69 1.43 -20.52
C ILE A 112 -0.75 0.04 -21.15
N GLU A 113 0.38 -0.52 -21.53
CA GLU A 113 0.48 -1.87 -22.09
C GLU A 113 0.14 -2.94 -21.04
N LEU A 114 0.82 -2.93 -19.90
CA LEU A 114 0.64 -3.93 -18.82
C LEU A 114 -0.79 -3.99 -18.30
N CYS A 115 -1.47 -2.84 -18.22
CA CYS A 115 -2.84 -2.74 -17.71
C CYS A 115 -3.89 -2.70 -18.82
N ALA A 116 -3.52 -2.89 -20.08
CA ALA A 116 -4.41 -2.85 -21.25
C ALA A 116 -5.28 -1.58 -21.31
N LEU A 117 -4.70 -0.41 -21.02
CA LEU A 117 -5.41 0.86 -20.89
C LEU A 117 -5.55 1.63 -22.22
N GLY A 118 -4.99 1.12 -23.33
CA GLY A 118 -4.91 1.86 -24.59
C GLY A 118 -6.24 2.40 -25.10
N GLU A 119 -7.30 1.58 -25.04
CA GLU A 119 -8.65 1.97 -25.49
C GLU A 119 -9.35 2.95 -24.52
N PHE A 120 -8.86 3.05 -23.29
CA PHE A 120 -9.49 3.82 -22.22
C PHE A 120 -8.74 5.11 -21.88
N ILE A 121 -7.61 5.36 -22.52
CA ILE A 121 -6.63 6.37 -22.11
C ILE A 121 -7.22 7.79 -21.99
N ASP A 122 -8.18 8.12 -22.81
CA ASP A 122 -8.85 9.44 -22.82
C ASP A 122 -10.25 9.40 -22.19
N ARG A 123 -10.65 8.28 -21.55
CA ARG A 123 -11.89 8.18 -20.79
C ARG A 123 -11.73 8.75 -19.39
N ASP A 124 -12.83 9.25 -18.84
CA ASP A 124 -12.93 9.60 -17.41
C ASP A 124 -12.64 8.34 -16.58
N SER A 125 -11.64 8.44 -15.70
CA SER A 125 -11.16 7.32 -14.89
C SER A 125 -12.23 6.69 -13.99
N ARG A 126 -13.26 7.45 -13.60
CA ARG A 126 -14.39 6.94 -12.82
C ARG A 126 -15.37 6.07 -13.61
N LYS A 127 -15.35 6.16 -14.92
CA LYS A 127 -16.21 5.36 -15.82
C LYS A 127 -15.62 4.00 -16.17
N LEU A 128 -14.47 3.67 -15.62
CA LEU A 128 -13.88 2.35 -15.76
C LEU A 128 -14.52 1.38 -14.76
N SER A 129 -14.61 0.10 -15.13
CA SER A 129 -14.98 -0.95 -14.21
C SER A 129 -13.91 -1.12 -13.14
N GLY A 130 -14.27 -1.69 -11.97
CA GLY A 130 -13.37 -1.86 -10.84
C GLY A 130 -12.28 -2.93 -11.01
N GLY A 131 -12.04 -3.37 -12.22
CA GLY A 131 -11.01 -4.36 -12.54
C GLY A 131 -9.78 -3.76 -13.17
#